data_187fb71ceeaefd75626e55c9a8d98554
#
_entry.id   187fb71ceeaefd75626e55c9a8d98554
#
_cell.length_a   1.000
_cell.length_b   1.000
_cell.length_c   1.000
_cell.angle_alpha   90.00
_cell.angle_beta   90.00
_cell.angle_gamma   90.00
#
_symmetry.space_group_name_H-M   'P 1'
#
loop_
_entity.id
_entity.type
_entity.pdbx_description
1 polymer ?
#
loop_
_entity_poly.entity_id
_entity_poly.type
_entity_poly.pdbx_seq_one_letter_code
_entity_poly.pdbx_strand_id
1 'polypeptide(L)'
;MDDRKKRIDDLLKNNQENRSSLDTLLENFGQNLYARTKEAKANFEDIDRYNGLLRDIAESNTAIGKIEEKNRRYKELEDAVDAKEQEEKERQKEMDVIYRRLGRALLENSAYDDYTSLFKEQAEALSAKLESLENRIEELDSKDGGNVFSWIGKSAQGLVLKSFLSKAQENREQLLHEIGERYSSRDSVSEDDEIAVIRTEIDSLRGVSKTAMDELAILKDEKREISAGFGIDGNPQKQIQSVKNHINEVEETLRGLYKNFGAQASGIMDDDIAPERKYFIDTIVTAEDGETIGRAVRLNQSISDNEKAIAKLRASLAIDEERTKIEKSLRSIEDKKSKITDLEKDIADLEGSVRECETYIQELQKQL
;
A
#
# COMPACT_ATOMS: atom_id res chain seq x y z
N MET A 1 -32.18 30.95 -16.90
CA MET A 1 -32.30 29.92 -15.84
C MET A 1 -33.36 30.42 -14.89
N ASP A 2 -34.34 29.61 -14.51
CA ASP A 2 -35.42 30.06 -13.62
C ASP A 2 -34.84 30.43 -12.24
N ASP A 3 -35.05 31.64 -11.77
CA ASP A 3 -34.53 32.16 -10.49
C ASP A 3 -34.87 31.25 -9.30
N ARG A 4 -35.99 30.52 -9.40
CA ARG A 4 -36.39 29.51 -8.38
C ARG A 4 -35.43 28.32 -8.33
N LYS A 5 -34.92 27.84 -9.47
CA LYS A 5 -33.93 26.75 -9.51
C LYS A 5 -32.63 27.17 -8.82
N LYS A 6 -32.15 28.37 -9.15
CA LYS A 6 -30.97 28.96 -8.51
C LYS A 6 -31.16 29.06 -6.99
N ARG A 7 -32.35 29.53 -6.56
CA ARG A 7 -32.67 29.68 -5.14
C ARG A 7 -32.74 28.33 -4.42
N ILE A 8 -33.22 27.27 -5.09
CA ILE A 8 -33.18 25.91 -4.55
C ILE A 8 -31.74 25.45 -4.34
N ASP A 9 -30.87 25.68 -5.33
CA ASP A 9 -29.45 25.29 -5.23
C ASP A 9 -28.72 26.04 -4.10
N ASP A 10 -28.98 27.34 -3.94
CA ASP A 10 -28.44 28.17 -2.86
C ASP A 10 -28.92 27.66 -1.47
N LEU A 11 -30.20 27.30 -1.34
CA LEU A 11 -30.76 26.75 -0.11
C LEU A 11 -30.22 25.35 0.21
N LEU A 12 -30.03 24.50 -0.79
CA LEU A 12 -29.41 23.17 -0.62
C LEU A 12 -27.98 23.30 -0.13
N LYS A 13 -27.20 24.18 -0.72
CA LYS A 13 -25.82 24.45 -0.29
C LYS A 13 -25.78 24.96 1.17
N ASN A 14 -26.63 25.93 1.50
CA ASN A 14 -26.72 26.44 2.88
C ASN A 14 -27.12 25.35 3.87
N ASN A 15 -28.04 24.46 3.49
CA ASN A 15 -28.41 23.31 4.32
C ASN A 15 -27.25 22.33 4.53
N GLN A 16 -26.44 22.09 3.52
CA GLN A 16 -25.26 21.24 3.65
C GLN A 16 -24.25 21.87 4.63
N GLU A 17 -23.98 23.15 4.53
CA GLU A 17 -23.11 23.90 5.44
C GLU A 17 -23.67 23.91 6.88
N ASN A 18 -24.96 24.15 7.05
CA ASN A 18 -25.62 24.14 8.34
C ASN A 18 -25.61 22.75 8.98
N ARG A 19 -25.85 21.67 8.21
CA ARG A 19 -25.77 20.29 8.70
C ARG A 19 -24.36 19.93 9.15
N SER A 20 -23.34 20.26 8.36
CA SER A 20 -21.94 20.02 8.75
C SER A 20 -21.57 20.78 10.03
N SER A 21 -22.02 22.04 10.15
CA SER A 21 -21.78 22.86 11.34
C SER A 21 -22.52 22.31 12.57
N LEU A 22 -23.75 21.85 12.37
CA LEU A 22 -24.56 21.25 13.44
C LEU A 22 -23.93 19.92 13.91
N ASP A 23 -23.51 19.06 12.98
CA ASP A 23 -22.89 17.78 13.28
C ASP A 23 -21.63 17.95 14.12
N THR A 24 -20.75 18.86 13.68
CA THR A 24 -19.52 19.20 14.44
C THR A 24 -19.82 19.77 15.82
N LEU A 25 -20.84 20.64 15.90
CA LEU A 25 -21.23 21.23 17.18
C LEU A 25 -21.77 20.19 18.16
N LEU A 26 -22.63 19.29 17.69
CA LEU A 26 -23.23 18.21 18.49
C LEU A 26 -22.19 17.18 18.92
N GLU A 27 -21.24 16.84 18.03
CA GLU A 27 -20.11 15.94 18.34
C GLU A 27 -19.27 16.52 19.47
N ASN A 28 -18.80 17.76 19.33
CA ASN A 28 -17.98 18.42 20.34
C ASN A 28 -18.74 18.60 21.67
N PHE A 29 -20.02 18.94 21.60
CA PHE A 29 -20.84 19.09 22.78
C PHE A 29 -21.02 17.78 23.52
N GLY A 30 -21.40 16.71 22.79
CA GLY A 30 -21.53 15.36 23.36
C GLY A 30 -20.23 14.84 23.96
N GLN A 31 -19.09 15.06 23.29
CA GLN A 31 -17.78 14.71 23.82
C GLN A 31 -17.50 15.39 25.17
N ASN A 32 -17.77 16.70 25.26
CA ASN A 32 -17.62 17.45 26.51
C ASN A 32 -18.55 16.92 27.61
N LEU A 33 -19.80 16.58 27.26
CA LEU A 33 -20.73 15.99 28.20
C LEU A 33 -20.27 14.63 28.71
N TYR A 34 -19.77 13.74 27.84
CA TYR A 34 -19.19 12.47 28.27
C TYR A 34 -17.96 12.65 29.17
N ALA A 35 -17.12 13.64 28.92
CA ALA A 35 -16.00 13.94 29.83
C ALA A 35 -16.49 14.28 31.25
N ARG A 36 -17.57 15.05 31.36
CA ARG A 36 -18.22 15.38 32.66
C ARG A 36 -18.86 14.19 33.34
N THR A 37 -19.32 13.16 32.58
CA THR A 37 -19.93 11.95 33.16
C THR A 37 -18.96 11.16 34.04
N LYS A 38 -17.64 11.21 33.77
CA LYS A 38 -16.63 10.57 34.61
C LYS A 38 -16.61 11.12 36.02
N GLU A 39 -16.90 12.41 36.18
CA GLU A 39 -16.94 13.09 37.47
C GLU A 39 -18.25 12.82 38.22
N ALA A 40 -19.33 12.66 37.50
CA ALA A 40 -20.68 12.50 38.04
C ALA A 40 -21.03 11.08 38.54
N LYS A 41 -20.11 10.09 38.40
CA LYS A 41 -20.31 8.67 38.79
C LYS A 41 -21.62 8.06 38.30
N ALA A 42 -22.10 8.51 37.16
CA ALA A 42 -23.34 8.03 36.60
C ALA A 42 -23.17 6.69 35.88
N ASN A 43 -24.11 5.79 36.05
CA ASN A 43 -24.05 4.46 35.45
C ASN A 43 -25.16 4.36 34.38
N PHE A 44 -24.78 4.52 33.11
CA PHE A 44 -25.65 4.32 31.97
C PHE A 44 -25.05 3.26 31.06
N GLU A 45 -25.89 2.52 30.36
CA GLU A 45 -25.49 1.57 29.33
C GLU A 45 -24.57 2.22 28.29
N ASP A 46 -24.84 3.46 27.89
CA ASP A 46 -24.02 4.22 26.95
C ASP A 46 -22.65 4.60 27.50
N ILE A 47 -22.51 4.82 28.83
CA ILE A 47 -21.23 5.12 29.46
C ILE A 47 -20.33 3.88 29.44
N ASP A 48 -20.87 2.71 29.71
CA ASP A 48 -20.14 1.46 29.64
C ASP A 48 -19.67 1.19 28.19
N ARG A 49 -20.56 1.43 27.22
CA ARG A 49 -20.24 1.36 25.79
C ARG A 49 -19.14 2.35 25.42
N TYR A 50 -19.27 3.60 25.83
CA TYR A 50 -18.25 4.65 25.62
C TYR A 50 -16.89 4.26 26.20
N ASN A 51 -16.86 3.84 27.46
CA ASN A 51 -15.64 3.41 28.13
C ASN A 51 -15.04 2.14 27.46
N GLY A 52 -15.89 1.23 26.97
CA GLY A 52 -15.50 0.06 26.19
C GLY A 52 -14.77 0.45 24.90
N LEU A 53 -15.34 1.38 24.13
CA LEU A 53 -14.74 1.89 22.89
C LEU A 53 -13.42 2.62 23.13
N LEU A 54 -13.31 3.44 24.18
CA LEU A 54 -12.04 4.08 24.54
C LEU A 54 -10.96 3.08 24.95
N ARG A 55 -11.36 2.00 25.64
CA ARG A 55 -10.44 0.91 25.99
C ARG A 55 -9.97 0.18 24.75
N ASP A 56 -10.87 -0.12 23.84
CA ASP A 56 -10.56 -0.79 22.57
C ASP A 56 -9.53 0.01 21.75
N ILE A 57 -9.72 1.35 21.64
CA ILE A 57 -8.73 2.23 21.01
C ILE A 57 -7.38 2.16 21.74
N ALA A 58 -7.36 2.19 23.07
CA ALA A 58 -6.13 2.14 23.84
C ALA A 58 -5.40 0.79 23.69
N GLU A 59 -6.14 -0.31 23.71
CA GLU A 59 -5.62 -1.67 23.47
C GLU A 59 -5.09 -1.82 22.04
N SER A 60 -5.83 -1.29 21.05
CA SER A 60 -5.42 -1.27 19.66
C SER A 60 -4.14 -0.46 19.44
N ASN A 61 -4.01 0.73 20.02
CA ASN A 61 -2.79 1.52 19.98
C ASN A 61 -1.60 0.79 20.64
N THR A 62 -1.86 0.11 21.76
CA THR A 62 -0.85 -0.74 22.41
C THR A 62 -0.42 -1.89 21.52
N ALA A 63 -1.36 -2.51 20.79
CA ALA A 63 -1.06 -3.57 19.82
C ALA A 63 -0.18 -3.05 18.66
N ILE A 64 -0.48 -1.87 18.13
CA ILE A 64 0.36 -1.21 17.11
C ILE A 64 1.79 -1.04 17.65
N GLY A 65 1.96 -0.48 18.84
CA GLY A 65 3.27 -0.27 19.45
C GLY A 65 4.06 -1.58 19.59
N LYS A 66 3.40 -2.68 19.96
CA LYS A 66 4.05 -4.00 20.04
C LYS A 66 4.47 -4.52 18.66
N ILE A 67 3.65 -4.30 17.62
CA ILE A 67 4.00 -4.70 16.24
C ILE A 67 5.18 -3.87 15.73
N GLU A 68 5.18 -2.56 15.97
CA GLU A 68 6.27 -1.65 15.58
C GLU A 68 7.59 -2.00 16.27
N GLU A 69 7.55 -2.33 17.58
CA GLU A 69 8.72 -2.78 18.34
C GLU A 69 9.29 -4.10 17.77
N LYS A 70 8.42 -5.08 17.50
CA LYS A 70 8.84 -6.33 16.86
C LYS A 70 9.44 -6.09 15.48
N ASN A 71 8.85 -5.20 14.68
CA ASN A 71 9.36 -4.87 13.35
C ASN A 71 10.71 -4.15 13.41
N ARG A 72 10.92 -3.29 14.40
CA ARG A 72 12.22 -2.65 14.65
C ARG A 72 13.27 -3.73 14.99
N ARG A 73 12.96 -4.62 15.92
CA ARG A 73 13.87 -5.71 16.31
C ARG A 73 14.18 -6.63 15.14
N TYR A 74 13.20 -6.94 14.30
CA TYR A 74 13.40 -7.73 13.08
C TYR A 74 14.42 -7.10 12.13
N LYS A 75 14.33 -5.78 11.91
CA LYS A 75 15.29 -5.06 11.06
C LYS A 75 16.68 -5.01 11.68
N GLU A 76 16.79 -4.76 12.97
CA GLU A 76 18.07 -4.80 13.67
C GLU A 76 18.76 -6.17 13.51
N LEU A 77 18.00 -7.27 13.62
CA LEU A 77 18.50 -8.61 13.39
C LEU A 77 18.86 -8.86 11.92
N GLU A 78 18.10 -8.30 10.97
CA GLU A 78 18.42 -8.38 9.54
C GLU A 78 19.77 -7.74 9.25
N ASP A 79 19.97 -6.51 9.70
CA ASP A 79 21.23 -5.77 9.54
C ASP A 79 22.40 -6.53 10.23
N ALA A 80 22.16 -7.09 11.42
CA ALA A 80 23.18 -7.86 12.13
C ALA A 80 23.55 -9.18 11.42
N VAL A 81 22.57 -9.88 10.86
CA VAL A 81 22.79 -11.10 10.05
C VAL A 81 23.60 -10.75 8.81
N ASP A 82 23.22 -9.71 8.07
CA ASP A 82 23.90 -9.29 6.86
C ASP A 82 25.36 -8.88 7.14
N ALA A 83 25.59 -8.13 8.21
CA ALA A 83 26.93 -7.74 8.65
C ALA A 83 27.79 -8.96 8.98
N LYS A 84 27.26 -9.93 9.75
CA LYS A 84 27.98 -11.16 10.12
C LYS A 84 28.25 -12.06 8.91
N GLU A 85 27.31 -12.17 7.97
CA GLU A 85 27.54 -12.90 6.71
C GLU A 85 28.63 -12.26 5.86
N GLN A 86 28.69 -10.92 5.84
CA GLN A 86 29.75 -10.22 5.12
C GLN A 86 31.11 -10.42 5.79
N GLU A 87 31.21 -10.30 7.11
CA GLU A 87 32.43 -10.60 7.86
C GLU A 87 32.92 -12.03 7.61
N GLU A 88 32.00 -13.01 7.55
CA GLU A 88 32.37 -14.39 7.29
C GLU A 88 32.88 -14.61 5.86
N LYS A 89 32.27 -13.96 4.87
CA LYS A 89 32.79 -13.98 3.49
C LYS A 89 34.20 -13.38 3.38
N GLU A 90 34.49 -12.35 4.15
CA GLU A 90 35.83 -11.76 4.19
C GLU A 90 36.85 -12.70 4.85
N ARG A 91 36.49 -13.32 6.00
CA ARG A 91 37.31 -14.34 6.63
C ARG A 91 37.57 -15.55 5.72
N GLN A 92 36.56 -15.98 4.97
CA GLN A 92 36.76 -17.06 4.01
C GLN A 92 37.78 -16.68 2.91
N LYS A 93 37.73 -15.45 2.39
CA LYS A 93 38.73 -14.96 1.46
C LYS A 93 40.13 -14.89 2.07
N GLU A 94 40.23 -14.48 3.32
CA GLU A 94 41.48 -14.47 4.06
C GLU A 94 42.01 -15.90 4.24
N MET A 95 41.18 -16.83 4.60
CA MET A 95 41.50 -18.25 4.70
C MET A 95 42.02 -18.80 3.36
N ASP A 96 41.37 -18.46 2.23
CA ASP A 96 41.78 -18.87 0.91
C ASP A 96 43.20 -18.36 0.56
N VAL A 97 43.53 -17.15 1.00
CA VAL A 97 44.90 -16.59 0.82
C VAL A 97 45.93 -17.39 1.64
N ILE A 98 45.58 -17.72 2.88
CA ILE A 98 46.49 -18.47 3.78
C ILE A 98 46.68 -19.90 3.27
N TYR A 99 45.64 -20.55 2.76
CA TYR A 99 45.78 -21.87 2.13
C TYR A 99 46.73 -21.85 0.94
N ARG A 100 46.62 -20.82 0.07
CA ARG A 100 47.56 -20.68 -1.05
C ARG A 100 49.01 -20.44 -0.57
N ARG A 101 49.19 -19.66 0.50
CA ARG A 101 50.49 -19.45 1.13
C ARG A 101 51.05 -20.78 1.68
N LEU A 102 50.21 -21.55 2.38
CA LEU A 102 50.59 -22.87 2.87
C LEU A 102 50.96 -23.81 1.72
N GLY A 103 50.12 -23.89 0.69
CA GLY A 103 50.37 -24.75 -0.48
C GLY A 103 51.70 -24.42 -1.18
N ARG A 104 52.05 -23.12 -1.29
CA ARG A 104 53.33 -22.67 -1.84
C ARG A 104 54.52 -23.10 -0.96
N ALA A 105 54.44 -22.84 0.34
CA ALA A 105 55.49 -23.22 1.29
C ALA A 105 55.75 -24.75 1.29
N LEU A 106 54.66 -25.54 1.18
CA LEU A 106 54.78 -26.99 1.08
C LEU A 106 55.45 -27.49 -0.20
N LEU A 107 55.18 -26.87 -1.35
CA LEU A 107 55.80 -27.20 -2.66
C LEU A 107 57.27 -26.81 -2.72
N GLU A 108 57.65 -25.73 -2.06
CA GLU A 108 59.01 -25.21 -2.03
C GLU A 108 59.90 -25.93 -1.02
N ASN A 109 59.32 -26.65 -0.06
CA ASN A 109 60.05 -27.32 0.99
C ASN A 109 60.18 -28.85 0.73
N SER A 110 61.39 -29.31 0.45
CA SER A 110 61.70 -30.73 0.15
C SER A 110 61.34 -31.71 1.30
N ALA A 111 61.22 -31.20 2.51
CA ALA A 111 60.78 -32.06 3.66
C ALA A 111 59.33 -32.60 3.48
N TYR A 112 58.56 -32.03 2.57
CA TYR A 112 57.19 -32.42 2.27
C TYR A 112 57.02 -33.10 0.90
N ASP A 113 58.11 -33.52 0.29
CA ASP A 113 58.09 -34.16 -1.03
C ASP A 113 57.17 -35.39 -1.10
N ASP A 114 57.11 -36.19 -0.04
CA ASP A 114 56.21 -37.35 0.04
C ASP A 114 54.72 -36.93 -0.04
N TYR A 115 54.39 -35.82 0.52
CA TYR A 115 53.04 -35.27 0.44
C TYR A 115 52.73 -34.55 -0.89
N THR A 116 53.70 -33.75 -1.34
CA THR A 116 53.52 -32.90 -2.53
C THR A 116 53.78 -33.63 -3.84
N SER A 117 54.37 -34.87 -3.81
CA SER A 117 54.69 -35.69 -4.99
C SER A 117 53.51 -35.84 -5.97
N LEU A 118 52.30 -35.98 -5.47
CA LEU A 118 51.06 -36.10 -6.28
C LEU A 118 50.73 -34.79 -7.02
N PHE A 119 51.17 -33.64 -6.54
CA PHE A 119 50.85 -32.32 -7.06
C PHE A 119 52.03 -31.71 -7.86
N LYS A 120 53.25 -32.20 -7.68
CA LYS A 120 54.47 -31.65 -8.30
C LYS A 120 54.38 -31.63 -9.83
N GLU A 121 53.99 -32.76 -10.43
CA GLU A 121 53.87 -32.85 -11.90
C GLU A 121 52.85 -31.83 -12.44
N GLN A 122 51.74 -31.65 -11.75
CA GLN A 122 50.69 -30.69 -12.13
C GLN A 122 51.17 -29.24 -11.92
N ALA A 123 51.88 -28.94 -10.84
CA ALA A 123 52.45 -27.63 -10.54
C ALA A 123 53.49 -27.23 -11.56
N GLU A 124 54.41 -28.17 -11.96
CA GLU A 124 55.42 -27.96 -12.98
C GLU A 124 54.80 -27.74 -14.37
N ALA A 125 53.78 -28.52 -14.74
CA ALA A 125 53.03 -28.33 -15.99
C ALA A 125 52.34 -26.98 -16.08
N LEU A 126 51.74 -26.49 -14.99
CA LEU A 126 51.12 -25.17 -14.91
C LEU A 126 52.16 -24.06 -14.97
N SER A 127 53.29 -24.21 -14.29
CA SER A 127 54.39 -23.23 -14.32
C SER A 127 55.02 -23.12 -15.72
N ALA A 128 55.30 -24.23 -16.41
CA ALA A 128 55.78 -24.24 -17.79
C ALA A 128 54.77 -23.61 -18.76
N LYS A 129 53.48 -23.84 -18.56
CA LYS A 129 52.42 -23.22 -19.34
C LYS A 129 52.35 -21.70 -19.13
N LEU A 130 52.50 -21.23 -17.91
CA LEU A 130 52.54 -19.80 -17.58
C LEU A 130 53.68 -19.11 -18.27
N GLU A 131 54.91 -19.66 -18.10
CA GLU A 131 56.12 -19.14 -18.75
C GLU A 131 56.00 -19.10 -20.28
N SER A 132 55.46 -20.16 -20.88
CA SER A 132 55.21 -20.18 -22.34
C SER A 132 54.23 -19.12 -22.80
N LEU A 133 53.14 -18.84 -22.00
CA LEU A 133 52.18 -17.80 -22.34
C LEU A 133 52.76 -16.40 -22.16
N GLU A 134 53.50 -16.16 -21.09
CA GLU A 134 54.18 -14.90 -20.83
C GLU A 134 55.19 -14.57 -21.94
N ASN A 135 56.04 -15.51 -22.32
CA ASN A 135 56.99 -15.36 -23.41
C ASN A 135 56.31 -15.03 -24.74
N ARG A 136 55.17 -15.67 -25.04
CA ARG A 136 54.39 -15.40 -26.27
C ARG A 136 53.74 -14.03 -26.26
N ILE A 137 53.29 -13.55 -25.10
CA ILE A 137 52.74 -12.19 -24.94
C ILE A 137 53.86 -11.17 -25.15
N GLU A 138 55.04 -11.38 -24.53
CA GLU A 138 56.20 -10.51 -24.67
C GLU A 138 56.71 -10.44 -26.11
N GLU A 139 56.75 -11.58 -26.82
CA GLU A 139 57.07 -11.62 -28.26
C GLU A 139 56.07 -10.83 -29.12
N LEU A 140 54.80 -10.83 -28.78
CA LEU A 140 53.79 -10.04 -29.49
C LEU A 140 53.91 -8.55 -29.20
N ASP A 141 54.20 -8.17 -27.96
CA ASP A 141 54.37 -6.78 -27.57
C ASP A 141 55.72 -6.19 -28.12
N SER A 142 56.79 -7.00 -28.27
CA SER A 142 58.08 -6.56 -28.78
C SER A 142 58.13 -6.38 -30.30
N LYS A 143 57.21 -6.96 -31.08
CA LYS A 143 57.14 -6.82 -32.56
C LYS A 143 56.40 -5.56 -32.99
N ASP A 144 56.80 -4.38 -32.52
CA ASP A 144 56.22 -3.10 -32.96
C ASP A 144 56.84 -2.69 -34.33
N GLY A 145 56.04 -2.79 -35.39
CA GLY A 145 56.39 -2.31 -36.71
C GLY A 145 55.57 -2.92 -37.84
N GLY A 146 54.34 -2.50 -38.03
CA GLY A 146 53.58 -2.93 -39.19
C GLY A 146 52.15 -2.37 -39.29
N ASN A 147 51.59 -2.34 -40.50
CA ASN A 147 50.29 -1.79 -40.93
C ASN A 147 49.14 -1.98 -39.94
N VAL A 148 48.16 -1.02 -39.94
CA VAL A 148 46.97 -0.96 -39.11
C VAL A 148 46.17 -2.29 -39.05
N PHE A 149 46.17 -3.07 -40.12
CA PHE A 149 45.53 -4.40 -40.15
C PHE A 149 46.27 -5.46 -39.31
N SER A 150 47.60 -5.35 -39.19
CA SER A 150 48.40 -6.24 -38.35
C SER A 150 48.22 -5.91 -36.87
N TRP A 151 47.90 -4.64 -36.53
CA TRP A 151 47.60 -4.19 -35.17
C TRP A 151 46.29 -4.76 -34.64
N ILE A 152 45.20 -4.80 -35.47
CA ILE A 152 43.91 -5.38 -35.06
C ILE A 152 44.06 -6.90 -34.82
N GLY A 153 44.73 -7.64 -35.67
CA GLY A 153 44.99 -9.06 -35.49
C GLY A 153 45.84 -9.37 -34.26
N LYS A 154 46.91 -8.60 -34.02
CA LYS A 154 47.76 -8.71 -32.83
C LYS A 154 47.02 -8.35 -31.53
N SER A 155 46.17 -7.31 -31.55
CA SER A 155 45.34 -6.92 -30.43
C SER A 155 44.37 -8.03 -30.02
N ALA A 156 43.72 -8.69 -30.98
CA ALA A 156 42.83 -9.82 -30.72
C ALA A 156 43.59 -11.05 -30.18
N GLN A 157 44.77 -11.39 -30.77
CA GLN A 157 45.60 -12.49 -30.29
C GLN A 157 46.16 -12.21 -28.88
N GLY A 158 46.60 -10.97 -28.60
CA GLY A 158 47.04 -10.55 -27.29
C GLY A 158 45.99 -10.67 -26.22
N LEU A 159 44.72 -10.31 -26.53
CA LEU A 159 43.60 -10.48 -25.62
C LEU A 159 43.31 -11.96 -25.32
N VAL A 160 43.35 -12.83 -26.33
CA VAL A 160 43.17 -14.27 -26.16
C VAL A 160 44.27 -14.88 -25.29
N LEU A 161 45.56 -14.52 -25.55
CA LEU A 161 46.69 -15.00 -24.75
C LEU A 161 46.62 -14.51 -23.31
N LYS A 162 46.25 -13.24 -23.08
CA LYS A 162 46.05 -12.70 -21.73
C LYS A 162 44.92 -13.44 -21.00
N SER A 163 43.85 -13.82 -21.72
CA SER A 163 42.77 -14.66 -21.14
C SER A 163 43.26 -16.06 -20.76
N PHE A 164 44.10 -16.69 -21.60
CA PHE A 164 44.69 -17.99 -21.26
C PHE A 164 45.72 -17.89 -20.14
N LEU A 165 46.51 -16.81 -20.05
CA LEU A 165 47.40 -16.54 -18.95
C LEU A 165 46.62 -16.39 -17.63
N SER A 166 45.59 -15.56 -17.62
CA SER A 166 44.74 -15.38 -16.44
C SER A 166 44.12 -16.71 -15.97
N LYS A 167 43.64 -17.55 -16.88
CA LYS A 167 43.11 -18.86 -16.57
C LYS A 167 44.18 -19.83 -16.05
N ALA A 168 45.38 -19.79 -16.58
CA ALA A 168 46.47 -20.62 -16.10
C ALA A 168 46.96 -20.18 -14.69
N GLN A 169 47.01 -18.86 -14.44
CA GLN A 169 47.26 -18.30 -13.10
C GLN A 169 46.15 -18.72 -12.10
N GLU A 170 44.90 -18.62 -12.48
CA GLU A 170 43.80 -19.08 -11.65
C GLU A 170 43.89 -20.57 -11.29
N ASN A 171 44.19 -21.43 -12.27
CA ASN A 171 44.37 -22.85 -12.03
C ASN A 171 45.57 -23.15 -11.10
N ARG A 172 46.64 -22.36 -11.19
CA ARG A 172 47.80 -22.48 -10.27
C ARG A 172 47.40 -22.09 -8.85
N GLU A 173 46.71 -20.97 -8.69
CA GLU A 173 46.23 -20.52 -7.39
C GLU A 173 45.23 -21.51 -6.76
N GLN A 174 44.37 -22.13 -7.58
CA GLN A 174 43.47 -23.19 -7.14
C GLN A 174 44.23 -24.44 -6.68
N LEU A 175 45.27 -24.85 -7.41
CA LEU A 175 46.12 -25.97 -6.99
C LEU A 175 46.81 -25.68 -5.66
N LEU A 176 47.41 -24.48 -5.50
CA LEU A 176 48.03 -24.07 -4.25
C LEU A 176 47.05 -24.07 -3.08
N HIS A 177 45.83 -23.57 -3.31
CA HIS A 177 44.77 -23.62 -2.33
C HIS A 177 44.44 -25.07 -1.93
N GLU A 178 44.24 -25.96 -2.89
CA GLU A 178 43.89 -27.36 -2.64
C GLU A 178 44.99 -28.07 -1.85
N ILE A 179 46.26 -27.84 -2.16
CA ILE A 179 47.38 -28.40 -1.41
C ILE A 179 47.35 -27.93 0.04
N GLY A 180 47.19 -26.62 0.28
CA GLY A 180 47.21 -26.02 1.59
C GLY A 180 46.01 -26.47 2.43
N GLU A 181 44.77 -26.46 1.85
CA GLU A 181 43.56 -26.89 2.50
C GLU A 181 43.63 -28.36 2.95
N ARG A 182 44.01 -29.26 2.04
CA ARG A 182 44.14 -30.69 2.34
C ARG A 182 45.20 -30.95 3.40
N TYR A 183 46.34 -30.24 3.38
CA TYR A 183 47.40 -30.39 4.38
C TYR A 183 46.93 -29.85 5.74
N SER A 184 46.28 -28.73 5.79
CA SER A 184 45.75 -28.13 7.03
C SER A 184 44.73 -29.01 7.76
N SER A 185 44.12 -29.94 7.04
CA SER A 185 43.13 -30.90 7.61
C SER A 185 43.76 -32.16 8.16
N ARG A 186 45.13 -32.31 8.13
CA ARG A 186 45.84 -33.45 8.67
C ARG A 186 46.17 -33.27 10.16
N ASP A 187 46.11 -34.33 10.93
CA ASP A 187 46.52 -34.32 12.34
C ASP A 187 48.02 -34.29 12.59
N SER A 188 48.84 -34.38 11.51
CA SER A 188 50.33 -34.36 11.60
C SER A 188 50.82 -32.97 11.99
N VAL A 189 51.59 -32.89 13.06
CA VAL A 189 52.33 -31.66 13.42
C VAL A 189 53.54 -31.54 12.50
N SER A 190 53.69 -30.39 11.88
CA SER A 190 54.90 -30.04 11.11
C SER A 190 56.05 -29.72 12.06
N GLU A 191 57.26 -30.20 11.76
CA GLU A 191 58.45 -29.80 12.47
C GLU A 191 59.07 -28.51 11.92
N ASP A 192 58.52 -27.99 10.82
CA ASP A 192 58.99 -26.76 10.16
C ASP A 192 58.32 -25.54 10.78
N ASP A 193 59.08 -24.60 11.29
CA ASP A 193 58.60 -23.41 11.99
C ASP A 193 57.63 -22.56 11.14
N GLU A 194 57.93 -22.38 9.83
CA GLU A 194 57.09 -21.58 8.95
C GLU A 194 55.72 -22.21 8.71
N ILE A 195 55.70 -23.51 8.43
CA ILE A 195 54.46 -24.27 8.19
C ILE A 195 53.64 -24.34 9.46
N ALA A 196 54.29 -24.52 10.61
CA ALA A 196 53.63 -24.52 11.93
C ALA A 196 52.95 -23.18 12.22
N VAL A 197 53.62 -22.04 11.90
CA VAL A 197 53.04 -20.72 12.08
C VAL A 197 51.82 -20.54 11.18
N ILE A 198 51.90 -20.88 9.88
CA ILE A 198 50.77 -20.77 8.95
C ILE A 198 49.58 -21.66 9.43
N ARG A 199 49.84 -22.87 9.90
CA ARG A 199 48.78 -23.73 10.45
C ARG A 199 48.11 -23.12 11.66
N THR A 200 48.88 -22.57 12.60
CA THR A 200 48.34 -21.90 13.77
C THR A 200 47.41 -20.73 13.38
N GLU A 201 47.79 -19.96 12.34
CA GLU A 201 46.97 -18.91 11.80
C GLU A 201 45.63 -19.45 11.22
N ILE A 202 45.68 -20.55 10.46
CA ILE A 202 44.50 -21.24 9.94
C ILE A 202 43.57 -21.71 11.05
N ASP A 203 44.14 -22.40 12.09
CA ASP A 203 43.34 -22.91 13.20
C ASP A 203 42.72 -21.81 14.03
N SER A 204 43.40 -20.66 14.18
CA SER A 204 42.85 -19.48 14.82
C SER A 204 41.66 -18.92 14.03
N LEU A 205 41.81 -18.75 12.71
CA LEU A 205 40.73 -18.26 11.84
C LEU A 205 39.53 -19.24 11.80
N ARG A 206 39.78 -20.55 11.76
CA ARG A 206 38.73 -21.56 11.84
C ARG A 206 37.96 -21.47 13.16
N GLY A 207 38.66 -21.26 14.27
CA GLY A 207 38.03 -21.05 15.58
C GLY A 207 37.11 -19.84 15.60
N VAL A 208 37.59 -18.71 15.07
CA VAL A 208 36.80 -17.46 14.94
C VAL A 208 35.59 -17.66 14.01
N SER A 209 35.82 -18.31 12.84
CA SER A 209 34.75 -18.59 11.88
C SER A 209 33.65 -19.49 12.49
N LYS A 210 34.04 -20.54 13.22
CA LYS A 210 33.08 -21.41 13.91
C LYS A 210 32.24 -20.62 14.91
N THR A 211 32.86 -19.81 15.76
CA THR A 211 32.13 -18.97 16.73
C THR A 211 31.17 -18.01 16.03
N ALA A 212 31.62 -17.38 14.94
CA ALA A 212 30.78 -16.45 14.16
C ALA A 212 29.60 -17.17 13.48
N MET A 213 29.79 -18.41 13.02
CA MET A 213 28.69 -19.22 12.46
C MET A 213 27.68 -19.63 13.52
N ASP A 214 28.14 -19.96 14.74
CA ASP A 214 27.24 -20.27 15.87
C ASP A 214 26.43 -19.02 16.27
N GLU A 215 27.06 -17.85 16.35
CA GLU A 215 26.38 -16.56 16.58
C GLU A 215 25.37 -16.24 15.45
N LEU A 216 25.74 -16.45 14.20
CA LEU A 216 24.89 -16.25 13.05
C LEU A 216 23.64 -17.17 13.09
N ALA A 217 23.80 -18.40 13.49
CA ALA A 217 22.71 -19.34 13.67
C ALA A 217 21.71 -18.84 14.72
N ILE A 218 22.19 -18.34 15.85
CA ILE A 218 21.34 -17.75 16.91
C ILE A 218 20.56 -16.54 16.38
N LEU A 219 21.23 -15.61 15.70
CA LEU A 219 20.58 -14.42 15.12
C LEU A 219 19.50 -14.78 14.08
N LYS A 220 19.78 -15.79 13.23
CA LYS A 220 18.82 -16.28 12.25
C LYS A 220 17.60 -16.96 12.89
N ASP A 221 17.80 -17.68 13.96
CA ASP A 221 16.72 -18.32 14.70
C ASP A 221 15.84 -17.26 15.40
N GLU A 222 16.45 -16.27 16.07
CA GLU A 222 15.70 -15.14 16.67
C GLU A 222 14.90 -14.37 15.61
N LYS A 223 15.53 -14.06 14.45
CA LYS A 223 14.85 -13.42 13.31
C LYS A 223 13.66 -14.22 12.85
N ARG A 224 13.79 -15.57 12.76
CA ARG A 224 12.71 -16.46 12.34
C ARG A 224 11.57 -16.50 13.35
N GLU A 225 11.86 -16.51 14.64
CA GLU A 225 10.85 -16.48 15.71
C GLU A 225 10.04 -15.18 15.67
N ILE A 226 10.70 -14.03 15.49
CA ILE A 226 10.01 -12.74 15.36
C ILE A 226 9.17 -12.71 14.09
N SER A 227 9.69 -13.20 12.97
CA SER A 227 8.97 -13.28 11.70
C SER A 227 7.70 -14.14 11.80
N ALA A 228 7.77 -15.27 12.49
CA ALA A 228 6.61 -16.12 12.75
C ALA A 228 5.51 -15.39 13.55
N GLY A 229 5.90 -14.44 14.40
CA GLY A 229 4.99 -13.61 15.18
C GLY A 229 4.22 -12.54 14.37
N PHE A 230 4.55 -12.34 13.09
CA PHE A 230 3.81 -11.42 12.21
C PHE A 230 2.58 -12.06 11.52
N GLY A 231 2.24 -13.31 11.87
CA GLY A 231 1.07 -14.02 11.35
C GLY A 231 1.25 -14.56 9.92
N ILE A 232 0.14 -15.08 9.34
CA ILE A 232 0.15 -15.79 8.06
C ILE A 232 0.68 -14.93 6.90
N ASP A 233 0.42 -13.62 6.92
CA ASP A 233 0.85 -12.69 5.87
C ASP A 233 2.31 -12.21 6.01
N GLY A 234 2.95 -12.45 7.15
CA GLY A 234 4.35 -12.05 7.41
C GLY A 234 4.66 -10.56 7.27
N ASN A 235 3.62 -9.70 7.15
CA ASN A 235 3.78 -8.27 6.86
C ASN A 235 3.28 -7.41 8.03
N PRO A 236 4.20 -6.84 8.85
CA PRO A 236 3.83 -5.97 9.97
C PRO A 236 3.02 -4.73 9.55
N GLN A 237 3.28 -4.18 8.37
CA GLN A 237 2.57 -2.99 7.89
C GLN A 237 1.10 -3.27 7.60
N LYS A 238 0.78 -4.45 7.05
CA LYS A 238 -0.62 -4.87 6.85
C LYS A 238 -1.35 -5.05 8.17
N GLN A 239 -0.68 -5.62 9.19
CA GLN A 239 -1.26 -5.77 10.51
C GLN A 239 -1.53 -4.41 11.17
N ILE A 240 -0.56 -3.49 11.11
CA ILE A 240 -0.73 -2.12 11.60
C ILE A 240 -1.89 -1.42 10.88
N GLN A 241 -1.99 -1.57 9.56
CA GLN A 241 -3.07 -0.97 8.80
C GLN A 241 -4.44 -1.56 9.17
N SER A 242 -4.53 -2.86 9.40
CA SER A 242 -5.75 -3.51 9.86
C SER A 242 -6.21 -2.98 11.22
N VAL A 243 -5.27 -2.83 12.17
CA VAL A 243 -5.57 -2.27 13.49
C VAL A 243 -5.96 -0.78 13.40
N LYS A 244 -5.30 0.00 12.53
CA LYS A 244 -5.69 1.40 12.27
C LYS A 244 -7.09 1.52 11.66
N ASN A 245 -7.44 0.63 10.75
CA ASN A 245 -8.80 0.61 10.20
C ASN A 245 -9.84 0.31 11.29
N HIS A 246 -9.56 -0.65 12.18
CA HIS A 246 -10.41 -0.93 13.33
C HIS A 246 -10.53 0.30 14.26
N ILE A 247 -9.43 0.99 14.57
CA ILE A 247 -9.47 2.23 15.34
C ILE A 247 -10.40 3.27 14.68
N ASN A 248 -10.30 3.46 13.37
CA ASN A 248 -11.14 4.40 12.65
C ASN A 248 -12.63 4.04 12.76
N GLU A 249 -12.99 2.75 12.65
CA GLU A 249 -14.36 2.28 12.83
C GLU A 249 -14.88 2.53 14.25
N VAL A 250 -14.04 2.30 15.25
CA VAL A 250 -14.35 2.59 16.66
C VAL A 250 -14.51 4.08 16.90
N GLU A 251 -13.64 4.92 16.32
CA GLU A 251 -13.73 6.39 16.40
C GLU A 251 -15.00 6.91 15.72
N GLU A 252 -15.40 6.36 14.55
CA GLU A 252 -16.67 6.71 13.92
C GLU A 252 -17.88 6.35 14.81
N THR A 253 -17.82 5.21 15.48
CA THR A 253 -18.84 4.79 16.44
C THR A 253 -18.90 5.76 17.62
N LEU A 254 -17.75 6.19 18.15
CA LEU A 254 -17.65 7.20 19.21
C LEU A 254 -18.23 8.54 18.77
N ARG A 255 -17.91 9.01 17.56
CA ARG A 255 -18.48 10.25 16.99
C ARG A 255 -20.01 10.17 16.93
N GLY A 256 -20.53 9.02 16.50
CA GLY A 256 -21.97 8.75 16.49
C GLY A 256 -22.58 8.86 17.89
N LEU A 257 -21.93 8.30 18.92
CA LEU A 257 -22.37 8.42 20.31
C LEU A 257 -22.34 9.87 20.80
N TYR A 258 -21.27 10.61 20.53
CA TYR A 258 -21.13 12.01 20.88
C TYR A 258 -22.25 12.85 20.24
N LYS A 259 -22.43 12.72 18.93
CA LYS A 259 -23.44 13.45 18.19
C LYS A 259 -24.85 13.18 18.74
N ASN A 260 -25.15 11.92 19.00
CA ASN A 260 -26.45 11.50 19.54
C ASN A 260 -26.70 12.09 20.93
N PHE A 261 -25.69 12.03 21.81
CA PHE A 261 -25.76 12.57 23.14
C PHE A 261 -25.89 14.10 23.14
N GLY A 262 -25.10 14.79 22.29
CA GLY A 262 -25.22 16.23 22.09
C GLY A 262 -26.56 16.66 21.54
N ALA A 263 -27.16 15.89 20.61
CA ALA A 263 -28.49 16.14 20.07
C ALA A 263 -29.61 15.99 21.14
N GLN A 264 -29.52 14.95 21.96
CA GLN A 264 -30.43 14.74 23.07
C GLN A 264 -30.34 15.87 24.11
N ALA A 265 -29.10 16.23 24.50
CA ALA A 265 -28.87 17.31 25.46
C ALA A 265 -29.29 18.70 24.93
N SER A 266 -29.31 18.89 23.60
CA SER A 266 -29.77 20.12 22.97
C SER A 266 -31.26 20.16 22.74
N GLY A 267 -32.01 19.07 23.03
CA GLY A 267 -33.43 18.97 22.73
C GLY A 267 -33.80 18.96 21.25
N ILE A 268 -32.82 18.63 20.38
CA ILE A 268 -33.03 18.54 18.92
C ILE A 268 -33.64 17.20 18.53
N MET A 269 -33.32 16.12 19.26
CA MET A 269 -33.96 14.82 19.13
C MET A 269 -35.15 14.74 20.12
N ASP A 270 -36.34 14.65 19.54
CA ASP A 270 -37.60 14.54 20.27
C ASP A 270 -37.99 13.06 20.56
N ASP A 271 -37.11 12.12 20.22
CA ASP A 271 -37.38 10.69 20.44
C ASP A 271 -37.33 10.40 21.94
N ASP A 272 -38.26 9.58 22.40
CA ASP A 272 -38.52 9.12 23.78
C ASP A 272 -37.24 8.89 24.58
N ILE A 273 -36.66 9.98 25.12
CA ILE A 273 -35.53 9.89 26.04
C ILE A 273 -36.08 9.35 27.35
N ALA A 274 -35.57 8.19 27.79
CA ALA A 274 -35.93 7.59 29.05
C ALA A 274 -35.84 8.64 30.18
N PRO A 275 -36.79 8.71 31.12
CA PRO A 275 -36.83 9.74 32.17
C PRO A 275 -35.51 9.82 32.98
N GLU A 276 -34.90 8.67 33.24
CA GLU A 276 -33.62 8.58 33.97
C GLU A 276 -32.50 9.24 33.18
N ARG A 277 -32.50 9.08 31.85
CA ARG A 277 -31.49 9.69 30.96
C ARG A 277 -31.70 11.20 30.86
N LYS A 278 -32.95 11.65 30.77
CA LYS A 278 -33.27 13.07 30.77
C LYS A 278 -32.82 13.73 32.09
N TYR A 279 -33.16 13.14 33.24
CA TYR A 279 -32.68 13.62 34.53
C TYR A 279 -31.16 13.71 34.60
N PHE A 280 -30.49 12.74 34.08
CA PHE A 280 -29.03 12.75 34.03
C PHE A 280 -28.47 13.86 33.13
N ILE A 281 -28.99 14.03 31.92
CA ILE A 281 -28.60 15.12 31.02
C ILE A 281 -28.77 16.45 31.73
N ASP A 282 -29.90 16.67 32.39
CA ASP A 282 -30.19 17.89 33.15
C ASP A 282 -29.21 18.11 34.32
N THR A 283 -28.58 17.05 34.83
CA THR A 283 -27.57 17.14 35.91
C THR A 283 -26.20 17.55 35.41
N ILE A 284 -25.82 17.16 34.18
CA ILE A 284 -24.47 17.43 33.61
C ILE A 284 -24.43 18.66 32.69
N VAL A 285 -25.60 19.07 32.17
CA VAL A 285 -25.74 20.30 31.39
C VAL A 285 -25.68 21.50 32.34
N THR A 286 -24.83 22.45 32.03
CA THR A 286 -24.66 23.64 32.86
C THR A 286 -25.17 24.90 32.16
N ALA A 287 -25.31 26.00 32.89
CA ALA A 287 -25.71 27.28 32.31
C ALA A 287 -24.75 27.77 31.20
N GLU A 288 -23.47 27.39 31.26
CA GLU A 288 -22.45 27.70 30.25
C GLU A 288 -22.73 27.01 28.89
N ASP A 289 -23.45 25.91 28.90
CA ASP A 289 -23.84 25.19 27.67
C ASP A 289 -24.99 25.87 26.90
N GLY A 290 -25.66 26.86 27.52
CA GLY A 290 -26.82 27.55 26.95
C GLY A 290 -26.52 28.18 25.57
N GLU A 291 -25.34 28.73 25.34
CA GLU A 291 -24.96 29.28 24.05
C GLU A 291 -24.83 28.19 22.96
N THR A 292 -24.18 27.07 23.32
CA THR A 292 -23.99 25.90 22.44
C THR A 292 -25.34 25.29 22.05
N ILE A 293 -26.21 25.06 23.03
CA ILE A 293 -27.58 24.57 22.83
C ILE A 293 -28.36 25.53 21.93
N GLY A 294 -28.35 26.82 22.27
CA GLY A 294 -29.03 27.82 21.46
C GLY A 294 -28.52 27.89 20.00
N ARG A 295 -27.23 27.71 19.77
CA ARG A 295 -26.68 27.64 18.42
C ARG A 295 -27.12 26.38 17.68
N ALA A 296 -27.12 25.23 18.34
CA ALA A 296 -27.57 23.96 17.77
C ALA A 296 -29.06 24.04 17.35
N VAL A 297 -29.92 24.55 18.21
CA VAL A 297 -31.34 24.75 17.94
C VAL A 297 -31.54 25.71 16.74
N ARG A 298 -30.83 26.84 16.69
CA ARG A 298 -30.89 27.76 15.54
C ARG A 298 -30.48 27.12 14.21
N LEU A 299 -29.39 26.34 14.19
CA LEU A 299 -28.95 25.62 12.99
C LEU A 299 -29.99 24.61 12.53
N ASN A 300 -30.55 23.81 13.45
CA ASN A 300 -31.59 22.84 13.16
C ASN A 300 -32.87 23.52 12.62
N GLN A 301 -33.28 24.62 13.22
CA GLN A 301 -34.43 25.41 12.75
C GLN A 301 -34.19 25.97 11.34
N SER A 302 -33.00 26.52 11.08
CA SER A 302 -32.59 27.02 9.75
C SER A 302 -32.66 25.94 8.68
N ILE A 303 -32.19 24.72 8.99
CA ILE A 303 -32.29 23.55 8.11
C ILE A 303 -33.74 23.25 7.77
N SER A 304 -34.61 23.14 8.81
CA SER A 304 -36.03 22.86 8.65
C SER A 304 -36.74 23.92 7.81
N ASP A 305 -36.46 25.20 8.05
CA ASP A 305 -37.09 26.30 7.31
C ASP A 305 -36.61 26.33 5.84
N ASN A 306 -35.37 26.06 5.57
CA ASN A 306 -34.84 25.91 4.21
C ASN A 306 -35.48 24.71 3.50
N GLU A 307 -35.65 23.57 4.15
CA GLU A 307 -36.33 22.39 3.58
C GLU A 307 -37.76 22.68 3.20
N LYS A 308 -38.50 23.40 4.05
CA LYS A 308 -39.87 23.85 3.76
C LYS A 308 -39.89 24.82 2.56
N ALA A 309 -38.91 25.74 2.50
CA ALA A 309 -38.79 26.67 1.36
C ALA A 309 -38.46 25.94 0.05
N ILE A 310 -37.53 24.97 0.07
CA ILE A 310 -37.21 24.12 -1.07
C ILE A 310 -38.43 23.33 -1.54
N ALA A 311 -39.20 22.74 -0.63
CA ALA A 311 -40.40 22.00 -0.96
C ALA A 311 -41.44 22.90 -1.66
N LYS A 312 -41.66 24.11 -1.15
CA LYS A 312 -42.57 25.08 -1.75
C LYS A 312 -42.12 25.50 -3.16
N LEU A 313 -40.83 25.78 -3.35
CA LEU A 313 -40.27 26.15 -4.66
C LEU A 313 -40.35 25.00 -5.68
N ARG A 314 -40.08 23.77 -5.27
CA ARG A 314 -40.23 22.56 -6.12
C ARG A 314 -41.71 22.35 -6.52
N ALA A 315 -42.63 22.47 -5.58
CA ALA A 315 -44.07 22.36 -5.85
C ALA A 315 -44.50 23.44 -6.87
N SER A 316 -44.02 24.71 -6.72
CA SER A 316 -44.35 25.76 -7.64
C SER A 316 -43.82 25.48 -9.06
N LEU A 317 -42.57 24.94 -9.20
CA LEU A 317 -42.04 24.55 -10.48
C LEU A 317 -42.85 23.43 -11.14
N ALA A 318 -43.23 22.42 -10.38
CA ALA A 318 -44.04 21.31 -10.87
C ALA A 318 -45.43 21.78 -11.36
N ILE A 319 -46.05 22.73 -10.64
CA ILE A 319 -47.31 23.32 -11.07
C ILE A 319 -47.16 24.02 -12.41
N ASP A 320 -46.09 24.81 -12.63
CA ASP A 320 -45.89 25.51 -13.89
C ASP A 320 -45.57 24.55 -15.04
N GLU A 321 -44.86 23.48 -14.77
CA GLU A 321 -44.63 22.41 -15.76
C GLU A 321 -45.94 21.74 -16.20
N GLU A 322 -46.79 21.41 -15.24
CA GLU A 322 -48.10 20.83 -15.55
C GLU A 322 -49.03 21.83 -16.29
N ARG A 323 -49.03 23.10 -15.89
CA ARG A 323 -49.73 24.16 -16.65
C ARG A 323 -49.27 24.24 -18.09
N THR A 324 -47.95 24.17 -18.32
CA THR A 324 -47.38 24.19 -19.69
C THR A 324 -47.85 22.97 -20.50
N LYS A 325 -47.92 21.77 -19.87
CA LYS A 325 -48.49 20.57 -20.51
C LYS A 325 -49.96 20.73 -20.85
N ILE A 326 -50.74 21.32 -19.95
CA ILE A 326 -52.19 21.61 -20.17
C ILE A 326 -52.33 22.54 -21.34
N GLU A 327 -51.59 23.67 -21.40
CA GLU A 327 -51.66 24.63 -22.52
C GLU A 327 -51.32 23.97 -23.86
N LYS A 328 -50.27 23.13 -23.92
CA LYS A 328 -49.90 22.38 -25.14
C LYS A 328 -51.04 21.44 -25.58
N SER A 329 -51.64 20.76 -24.61
CA SER A 329 -52.76 19.86 -24.89
C SER A 329 -54.01 20.63 -25.37
N LEU A 330 -54.33 21.78 -24.77
CA LEU A 330 -55.43 22.63 -25.20
C LEU A 330 -55.20 23.16 -26.65
N ARG A 331 -54.01 23.60 -26.99
CA ARG A 331 -53.68 24.01 -28.38
C ARG A 331 -53.88 22.85 -29.36
N SER A 332 -53.39 21.65 -28.99
CA SER A 332 -53.57 20.45 -29.83
C SER A 332 -55.07 20.07 -30.02
N ILE A 333 -55.89 20.30 -28.98
CA ILE A 333 -57.35 20.09 -29.06
C ILE A 333 -57.97 21.13 -30.04
N GLU A 334 -57.54 22.37 -29.96
CA GLU A 334 -58.06 23.44 -30.84
C GLU A 334 -57.71 23.17 -32.32
N ASP A 335 -56.47 22.77 -32.58
CA ASP A 335 -56.03 22.38 -33.94
C ASP A 335 -56.80 21.19 -34.49
N LYS A 336 -57.13 20.20 -33.61
CA LYS A 336 -57.98 19.06 -34.02
C LYS A 336 -59.39 19.46 -34.27
N LYS A 337 -59.99 20.37 -33.46
CA LYS A 337 -61.33 20.89 -33.68
C LYS A 337 -61.43 21.63 -35.00
N SER A 338 -60.44 22.49 -35.32
CA SER A 338 -60.37 23.15 -36.62
C SER A 338 -60.41 22.17 -37.77
N LYS A 339 -59.54 21.12 -37.70
CA LYS A 339 -59.56 20.06 -38.73
C LYS A 339 -60.88 19.31 -38.84
N ILE A 340 -61.57 19.08 -37.71
CA ILE A 340 -62.90 18.46 -37.73
C ILE A 340 -63.86 19.36 -38.49
N THR A 341 -63.88 20.68 -38.24
CA THR A 341 -64.75 21.61 -38.93
C THR A 341 -64.45 21.63 -40.43
N ASP A 342 -63.16 21.60 -40.82
CA ASP A 342 -62.77 21.53 -42.26
C ASP A 342 -63.27 20.23 -42.91
N LEU A 343 -63.11 19.09 -42.24
CA LEU A 343 -63.63 17.79 -42.68
C LEU A 343 -65.17 17.71 -42.76
N GLU A 344 -65.86 18.31 -41.81
CA GLU A 344 -67.31 18.43 -41.83
C GLU A 344 -67.81 19.21 -43.05
N LYS A 345 -67.09 20.30 -43.42
CA LYS A 345 -67.38 21.05 -44.61
C LYS A 345 -67.13 20.23 -45.87
N ASP A 346 -65.99 19.52 -45.96
CA ASP A 346 -65.67 18.65 -47.11
C ASP A 346 -66.72 17.55 -47.25
N ILE A 347 -67.18 16.97 -46.16
CA ILE A 347 -68.28 15.97 -46.15
C ILE A 347 -69.55 16.59 -46.71
N ALA A 348 -69.93 17.81 -46.26
CA ALA A 348 -71.15 18.47 -46.74
C ALA A 348 -71.09 18.78 -48.23
N ASP A 349 -69.90 19.18 -48.75
CA ASP A 349 -69.69 19.43 -50.18
C ASP A 349 -69.76 18.14 -51.01
N LEU A 350 -69.21 17.01 -50.49
CA LEU A 350 -69.35 15.71 -51.15
C LEU A 350 -70.77 15.21 -51.15
N GLU A 351 -71.52 15.35 -50.03
CA GLU A 351 -72.96 14.99 -49.98
C GLU A 351 -73.80 15.83 -50.93
N GLY A 352 -73.40 17.12 -51.16
CA GLY A 352 -73.99 17.99 -52.17
C GLY A 352 -73.80 17.41 -53.57
N SER A 353 -72.56 17.01 -53.88
CA SER A 353 -72.20 16.39 -55.18
C SER A 353 -72.91 15.09 -55.43
N VAL A 354 -73.05 14.24 -54.39
CA VAL A 354 -73.82 12.98 -54.52
C VAL A 354 -75.27 13.26 -54.86
N ARG A 355 -75.92 14.24 -54.19
CA ARG A 355 -77.30 14.60 -54.50
C ARG A 355 -77.49 15.11 -55.89
N GLU A 356 -76.56 15.92 -56.40
CA GLU A 356 -76.55 16.40 -57.80
C GLU A 356 -76.49 15.19 -58.79
N CYS A 357 -75.58 14.24 -58.51
CA CYS A 357 -75.48 13.02 -59.32
C CYS A 357 -76.72 12.18 -59.27
N GLU A 358 -77.33 11.98 -58.08
CA GLU A 358 -78.59 11.28 -57.93
C GLU A 358 -79.74 11.95 -58.69
N THR A 359 -79.81 13.25 -58.64
CA THR A 359 -80.80 14.05 -59.41
C THR A 359 -80.60 13.88 -60.92
N TYR A 360 -79.35 13.92 -61.40
CA TYR A 360 -79.04 13.72 -62.78
C TYR A 360 -79.33 12.28 -63.27
N ILE A 361 -79.12 11.28 -62.44
CA ILE A 361 -79.51 9.89 -62.73
C ILE A 361 -81.02 9.73 -62.82
N GLN A 362 -81.80 10.39 -61.93
CA GLN A 362 -83.27 10.40 -62.01
C GLN A 362 -83.78 11.07 -63.27
N GLU A 363 -83.13 12.15 -63.74
CA GLU A 363 -83.47 12.79 -64.99
C GLU A 363 -83.20 11.90 -66.20
N LEU A 364 -82.03 11.23 -66.20
CA LEU A 364 -81.74 10.27 -67.28
C LEU A 364 -82.71 9.05 -67.29
N GLN A 365 -83.11 8.58 -66.13
CA GLN A 365 -84.10 7.46 -66.02
C GLN A 365 -85.46 7.87 -66.49
N LYS A 366 -85.87 9.14 -66.46
CA LYS A 366 -87.11 9.67 -67.04
C LYS A 366 -87.10 9.74 -68.56
N GLN A 367 -85.90 9.76 -69.17
CA GLN A 367 -85.67 9.81 -70.59
C GLN A 367 -85.62 8.42 -71.28
N LEU A 368 -85.48 7.36 -70.49
CA LEU A 368 -85.52 5.99 -70.92
C LEU A 368 -86.97 5.46 -70.89
#